data_672a3d30c243cc1a40fc245045cf44a8
#
_entry.id   672a3d30c243cc1a40fc245045cf44a8
#
_cell.length_a   1.000
_cell.length_b   1.000
_cell.length_c   1.000
_cell.angle_alpha   90.00
_cell.angle_beta   90.00
_cell.angle_gamma   90.00
#
_symmetry.space_group_name_H-M   'P 1'
#
loop_
_entity.id
_entity.type
_entity.pdbx_description
1 polymer ?
#
loop_
_entity_poly.entity_id
_entity_poly.type
_entity_poly.pdbx_seq_one_letter_code
_entity_poly.pdbx_strand_id
1 'polypeptide(L)'
;MARIDTHAHLIPPPYRDALRKAGIGEAGGRALPQWSPELALAAMAELDVATAILSVSTPGTTFLPRVADAAALARDLNDYAAALVAGEPDRFGFFA
;
A
#
# COMPACT_ATOMS: atom_id res chain seq x y z
N MET A 1 0.82 -3.13 25.97
CA MET A 1 -0.34 -3.62 25.21
C MET A 1 -0.08 -3.42 23.73
N ALA A 2 -0.29 -4.47 22.93
CA ALA A 2 -0.07 -4.38 21.49
C ALA A 2 -1.18 -3.54 20.85
N ARG A 3 -0.80 -2.68 19.88
CA ARG A 3 -1.73 -1.93 19.06
C ARG A 3 -1.75 -2.52 17.66
N ILE A 4 -2.93 -2.57 17.08
CA ILE A 4 -3.13 -3.00 15.69
C ILE A 4 -3.76 -1.84 14.94
N ASP A 5 -3.06 -1.34 13.91
CA ASP A 5 -3.58 -0.30 13.04
C ASP A 5 -4.29 -0.96 11.85
N THR A 6 -5.61 -0.82 11.78
CA THR A 6 -6.42 -1.39 10.70
C THR A 6 -6.67 -0.42 9.55
N HIS A 7 -6.09 0.78 9.58
CA HIS A 7 -6.25 1.79 8.54
C HIS A 7 -4.88 2.33 8.15
N ALA A 8 -4.04 1.46 7.62
CA ALA A 8 -2.74 1.83 7.12
C ALA A 8 -2.68 1.59 5.61
N HIS A 9 -1.93 2.42 4.89
CA HIS A 9 -1.83 2.31 3.44
C HIS A 9 -0.44 1.88 3.01
N LEU A 10 -0.38 1.19 1.85
CA LEU A 10 0.87 0.91 1.18
C LEU A 10 0.85 1.55 -0.21
N ILE A 11 2.01 2.02 -0.63
CA ILE A 11 2.20 2.61 -1.96
C ILE A 11 3.45 1.96 -2.55
N PRO A 12 3.35 0.69 -2.98
CA PRO A 12 4.52 -0.02 -3.49
C PRO A 12 4.96 0.52 -4.86
N PRO A 13 6.21 0.25 -5.26
CA PRO A 13 6.74 0.76 -6.53
C PRO A 13 5.86 0.50 -7.74
N PRO A 14 5.26 -0.69 -7.95
CA PRO A 14 4.38 -0.90 -9.11
C PRO A 14 3.19 0.06 -9.13
N TYR A 15 2.65 0.38 -7.97
CA TYR A 15 1.52 1.31 -7.87
C TYR A 15 1.95 2.74 -8.17
N ARG A 16 3.04 3.17 -7.56
CA ARG A 16 3.59 4.51 -7.79
C ARG A 16 3.94 4.71 -9.27
N ASP A 17 4.53 3.70 -9.90
CA ASP A 17 4.87 3.76 -11.31
C ASP A 17 3.64 3.84 -12.21
N ALA A 18 2.59 3.08 -11.90
CA ALA A 18 1.33 3.11 -12.64
C ALA A 18 0.66 4.48 -12.52
N LEU A 19 0.64 5.06 -11.33
CA LEU A 19 0.10 6.41 -11.11
C LEU A 19 0.90 7.46 -11.87
N ARG A 20 2.22 7.37 -11.85
CA ARG A 20 3.09 8.31 -12.57
C ARG A 20 2.83 8.26 -14.07
N LYS A 21 2.71 7.06 -14.65
CA LYS A 21 2.40 6.90 -16.07
C LYS A 21 1.04 7.47 -16.44
N ALA A 22 0.09 7.47 -15.50
CA ALA A 22 -1.23 8.06 -15.71
C ALA A 22 -1.26 9.57 -15.42
N GLY A 23 -0.15 10.17 -15.02
CA GLY A 23 -0.08 11.59 -14.71
C GLY A 23 -0.67 11.95 -13.35
N ILE A 24 -0.82 10.98 -12.44
CA ILE A 24 -1.40 11.18 -11.13
C ILE A 24 -0.28 11.32 -10.10
N GLY A 25 -0.12 12.51 -9.55
CA GLY A 25 0.87 12.81 -8.51
C GLY A 25 0.29 12.99 -7.13
N GLU A 26 -1.03 12.92 -7.00
CA GLU A 26 -1.74 13.20 -5.75
C GLU A 26 -2.80 12.14 -5.48
N ALA A 27 -3.13 11.97 -4.22
CA ALA A 27 -4.25 11.14 -3.78
C ALA A 27 -4.97 11.87 -2.65
N GLY A 28 -6.30 11.96 -2.75
CA GLY A 28 -7.10 12.64 -1.74
C GLY A 28 -6.76 14.11 -1.57
N GLY A 29 -6.29 14.79 -2.65
CA GLY A 29 -5.92 16.21 -2.62
C GLY A 29 -4.54 16.49 -2.05
N ARG A 30 -3.74 15.47 -1.80
CA ARG A 30 -2.37 15.59 -1.27
C ARG A 30 -1.38 14.87 -2.16
N ALA A 31 -0.15 15.37 -2.20
CA ALA A 31 0.94 14.68 -2.88
C ALA A 31 1.11 13.27 -2.30
N LEU A 32 1.44 12.31 -3.18
CA LEU A 32 1.69 10.93 -2.75
C LEU A 32 2.90 10.89 -1.82
N PRO A 33 2.76 10.35 -0.61
CA PRO A 33 3.90 10.23 0.29
C PRO A 33 4.89 9.19 -0.19
N GLN A 34 6.12 9.28 0.26
CA GLN A 34 7.07 8.20 0.11
C GLN A 34 6.62 7.02 0.96
N TRP A 35 6.77 5.83 0.42
CA TRP A 35 6.42 4.62 1.15
C TRP A 35 7.44 3.51 0.86
N SER A 36 7.79 2.78 1.90
CA SER A 36 8.56 1.54 1.82
C SER A 36 8.24 0.72 3.06
N PRO A 37 8.50 -0.60 3.06
CA PRO A 37 8.34 -1.40 4.27
C PRO A 37 9.16 -0.86 5.44
N GLU A 38 10.36 -0.35 5.17
CA GLU A 38 11.25 0.21 6.19
C GLU A 38 10.67 1.48 6.80
N LEU A 39 10.11 2.37 5.97
CA LEU A 39 9.44 3.58 6.46
C LEU A 39 8.19 3.23 7.27
N ALA A 40 7.44 2.23 6.84
CA ALA A 40 6.25 1.78 7.57
C ALA A 40 6.63 1.22 8.93
N LEU A 41 7.67 0.38 9.01
CA LEU A 41 8.14 -0.17 10.27
C LEU A 41 8.66 0.92 11.22
N ALA A 42 9.36 1.93 10.69
CA ALA A 42 9.83 3.05 11.49
C ALA A 42 8.67 3.86 12.08
N ALA A 43 7.65 4.14 11.29
CA ALA A 43 6.46 4.85 11.76
C ALA A 43 5.70 4.04 12.82
N MET A 44 5.60 2.73 12.62
CA MET A 44 4.98 1.84 13.61
C MET A 44 5.73 1.88 14.93
N ALA A 45 7.06 1.91 14.89
CA ALA A 45 7.87 2.00 16.11
C ALA A 45 7.63 3.32 16.85
N GLU A 46 7.54 4.44 16.14
CA GLU A 46 7.25 5.74 16.74
C GLU A 46 5.87 5.79 17.39
N LEU A 47 4.87 5.16 16.78
CA LEU A 47 3.48 5.19 17.24
C LEU A 47 3.12 4.02 18.15
N ASP A 48 4.09 3.17 18.46
CA ASP A 48 3.91 1.97 19.28
C ASP A 48 2.83 1.04 18.69
N VAL A 49 2.87 0.86 17.37
CA VAL A 49 1.98 -0.06 16.64
C VAL A 49 2.71 -1.37 16.42
N ALA A 50 2.13 -2.47 16.92
CA ALA A 50 2.72 -3.80 16.76
C ALA A 50 2.48 -4.37 15.36
N THR A 51 1.26 -4.22 14.84
CA THR A 51 0.85 -4.79 13.55
C THR A 51 0.04 -3.75 12.79
N ALA A 52 0.32 -3.61 11.49
CA ALA A 52 -0.46 -2.77 10.59
C ALA A 52 -1.15 -3.64 9.54
N ILE A 53 -2.43 -3.41 9.34
CA ILE A 53 -3.20 -4.05 8.28
C ILE A 53 -3.25 -3.06 7.11
N LEU A 54 -2.57 -3.41 6.04
CA LEU A 54 -2.34 -2.50 4.92
C LEU A 54 -3.41 -2.62 3.86
N SER A 55 -3.69 -1.51 3.20
CA SER A 55 -4.53 -1.49 2.01
C SER A 55 -4.01 -0.44 1.04
N VAL A 56 -4.30 -0.59 -0.25
CA VAL A 56 -3.90 0.40 -1.23
C VAL A 56 -4.78 1.64 -1.08
N SER A 57 -4.13 2.81 -1.06
CA SER A 57 -4.82 4.09 -0.94
C SER A 57 -5.61 4.44 -2.20
N THR A 58 -6.47 5.46 -2.08
CA THR A 58 -7.10 6.06 -3.27
C THR A 58 -6.00 6.52 -4.23
N PRO A 59 -6.23 6.48 -5.54
CA PRO A 59 -7.50 6.16 -6.21
C PRO A 59 -7.76 4.67 -6.45
N GLY A 60 -7.01 3.75 -5.88
CA GLY A 60 -7.15 2.33 -6.18
C GLY A 60 -6.63 2.00 -7.57
N THR A 61 -7.27 1.07 -8.28
CA THR A 61 -6.85 0.68 -9.63
C THR A 61 -7.80 1.16 -10.73
N THR A 62 -8.94 1.76 -10.37
CA THR A 62 -9.98 2.15 -11.32
C THR A 62 -9.63 3.39 -12.15
N PHE A 63 -8.50 4.04 -11.86
CA PHE A 63 -7.99 5.12 -12.71
C PHE A 63 -7.53 4.62 -14.08
N LEU A 64 -7.27 3.32 -14.21
CA LEU A 64 -6.92 2.72 -15.49
C LEU A 64 -8.20 2.46 -16.29
N PRO A 65 -8.31 2.97 -17.53
CA PRO A 65 -9.56 2.88 -18.29
C PRO A 65 -9.90 1.46 -18.75
N ARG A 66 -8.88 0.61 -18.90
CA ARG A 66 -9.09 -0.78 -19.34
C ARG A 66 -9.23 -1.69 -18.15
N VAL A 67 -10.32 -2.46 -18.08
CA VAL A 67 -10.57 -3.38 -16.97
C VAL A 67 -9.44 -4.40 -16.83
N ALA A 68 -8.91 -4.91 -17.94
CA ALA A 68 -7.81 -5.88 -17.91
C ALA A 68 -6.55 -5.29 -17.24
N ASP A 69 -6.24 -4.02 -17.52
CA ASP A 69 -5.09 -3.34 -16.93
C ASP A 69 -5.29 -3.10 -15.43
N ALA A 70 -6.49 -2.68 -15.04
CA ALA A 70 -6.83 -2.49 -13.63
C ALA A 70 -6.75 -3.80 -12.85
N ALA A 71 -7.24 -4.90 -13.43
CA ALA A 71 -7.17 -6.22 -12.81
C ALA A 71 -5.73 -6.71 -12.67
N ALA A 72 -4.90 -6.48 -13.70
CA ALA A 72 -3.49 -6.86 -13.66
C ALA A 72 -2.74 -6.09 -12.56
N LEU A 73 -2.98 -4.78 -12.45
CA LEU A 73 -2.38 -3.97 -11.39
C LEU A 73 -2.83 -4.43 -10.00
N ALA A 74 -4.12 -4.72 -9.83
CA ALA A 74 -4.64 -5.23 -8.56
C ALA A 74 -3.95 -6.53 -8.16
N ARG A 75 -3.73 -7.43 -9.12
CA ARG A 75 -3.03 -8.70 -8.89
C ARG A 75 -1.59 -8.45 -8.45
N ASP A 76 -0.88 -7.55 -9.13
CA ASP A 76 0.50 -7.21 -8.79
C ASP A 76 0.59 -6.62 -7.38
N LEU A 77 -0.36 -5.76 -7.01
CA LEU A 77 -0.39 -5.16 -5.68
C LEU A 77 -0.69 -6.20 -4.60
N ASN A 78 -1.61 -7.11 -4.86
CA ASN A 78 -1.92 -8.19 -3.92
C ASN A 78 -0.75 -9.16 -3.76
N ASP A 79 -0.05 -9.48 -4.84
CA ASP A 79 1.14 -10.32 -4.79
C ASP A 79 2.26 -9.64 -3.99
N TYR A 80 2.45 -8.34 -4.18
CA TYR A 80 3.41 -7.57 -3.40
C TYR A 80 3.06 -7.62 -1.91
N ALA A 81 1.80 -7.35 -1.58
CA ALA A 81 1.34 -7.35 -0.19
C ALA A 81 1.48 -8.74 0.45
N ALA A 82 1.14 -9.79 -0.29
CA ALA A 82 1.28 -11.16 0.20
C ALA A 82 2.74 -11.51 0.50
N ALA A 83 3.67 -11.10 -0.37
CA ALA A 83 5.10 -11.33 -0.16
C ALA A 83 5.60 -10.55 1.07
N LEU A 84 5.13 -9.31 1.25
CA LEU A 84 5.50 -8.49 2.41
C LEU A 84 5.02 -9.15 3.71
N VAL A 85 3.78 -9.63 3.75
CA VAL A 85 3.22 -10.30 4.91
C VAL A 85 3.98 -11.60 5.19
N ALA A 86 4.33 -12.37 4.16
CA ALA A 86 5.09 -13.60 4.33
C ALA A 86 6.47 -13.33 4.94
N GLY A 87 7.10 -12.20 4.61
CA GLY A 87 8.39 -11.80 5.17
C GLY A 87 8.31 -11.25 6.59
N GLU A 88 7.19 -10.62 6.94
CA GLU A 88 7.00 -9.97 8.25
C GLU A 88 5.59 -10.27 8.80
N PRO A 89 5.27 -11.55 9.09
CA PRO A 89 3.89 -11.96 9.40
C PRO A 89 3.37 -11.38 10.71
N ASP A 90 4.26 -11.04 11.65
CA ASP A 90 3.86 -10.44 12.92
C ASP A 90 3.65 -8.92 12.83
N ARG A 91 4.16 -8.31 11.76
CA ARG A 91 4.14 -6.86 11.61
C ARG A 91 3.09 -6.38 10.62
N PHE A 92 2.78 -7.17 9.60
CA PHE A 92 1.87 -6.77 8.54
C PHE A 92 0.80 -7.81 8.25
N GLY A 93 -0.40 -7.33 7.96
CA GLY A 93 -1.46 -8.01 7.25
C GLY A 93 -1.94 -7.10 6.12
N PHE A 94 -2.88 -7.55 5.30
CA PHE A 94 -3.41 -6.69 4.26
C PHE A 94 -4.86 -7.04 3.90
N PHE A 95 -5.55 -6.03 3.39
CA PHE A 95 -6.84 -6.19 2.72
C PHE A 95 -6.61 -6.12 1.21
N ALA A 96 -7.10 -7.10 0.50
CA ALA A 96 -6.99 -7.15 -0.96
C ALA A 96 -7.88 -6.09 -1.64
#